data_e7fc1d23054faf1020c214e55ef7c5dd
#
_entry.id   e7fc1d23054faf1020c214e55ef7c5dd
#
_cell.length_a   1.000
_cell.length_b   1.000
_cell.length_c   1.000
_cell.angle_alpha   90.00
_cell.angle_beta   90.00
_cell.angle_gamma   90.00
#
_symmetry.space_group_name_H-M   'P 1'
#
loop_
_entity.id
_entity.type
_entity.pdbx_description
1 polymer ?
#
loop_
_entity_poly.entity_id
_entity_poly.type
_entity_poly.pdbx_seq_one_letter_code
_entity_poly.pdbx_strand_id
1 'polypeptide(L)'
;MTLLLTQDDFIPIIHRKRYSFCRNIEKGWRFCMNLSIQDEFHLFAEELQRYLSPHILQQLAQETGFVKRKSKYGARDLAALCIWISQQVASDSLTRLCSQLYANTATLISPEGLNQRFNRCAVLFLQRVFSLLIKSKLNDSSQTSNQYTSYFQRIRILDATIFQVPNHLASIYPGSGGCAQTAGIKIQLEYDLHSGKFLNFQMEPGKNNDKTSGTECLDTLRPGDLCIRDLGYFSLKDLDQMDQRGVFYVSRLKLNNRVDVKNESPEFFRDETVKKQSLYALLDLEHVMYQIKPGDTYEIQNAYVGQQKLPSRVVIYRLTSTQVHKRRKQQTYVEKKKGVTYSEKSKRLTEINVYITNIPWEIVPMEHVHEIYSLRW
;
A
#
# COMPACT_ATOMS: atom_id res chain seq x y z
N MET A 1 -24.48 -13.58 33.00
CA MET A 1 -24.43 -12.12 33.13
C MET A 1 -23.70 -11.58 31.91
N THR A 2 -24.47 -11.21 30.91
CA THR A 2 -23.98 -10.80 29.60
C THR A 2 -23.64 -9.31 29.68
N LEU A 3 -22.37 -8.97 29.80
CA LEU A 3 -21.93 -7.58 29.65
C LEU A 3 -22.02 -7.23 28.17
N LEU A 4 -23.11 -6.61 27.78
CA LEU A 4 -23.21 -5.80 26.56
C LEU A 4 -22.22 -4.67 26.74
N LEU A 5 -21.19 -4.64 25.87
CA LEU A 5 -20.39 -3.44 25.69
C LEU A 5 -21.28 -2.36 25.11
N THR A 6 -21.64 -1.40 25.96
CA THR A 6 -22.32 -0.19 25.52
C THR A 6 -21.33 0.70 24.76
N GLN A 7 -21.84 1.61 23.98
CA GLN A 7 -21.08 2.61 23.22
C GLN A 7 -20.01 3.32 24.06
N ASP A 8 -20.20 3.41 25.36
CA ASP A 8 -19.32 4.08 26.31
C ASP A 8 -18.01 3.32 26.61
N ASP A 9 -17.95 2.01 26.33
CA ASP A 9 -16.76 1.18 26.62
C ASP A 9 -15.62 1.38 25.62
N PHE A 10 -15.88 1.98 24.43
CA PHE A 10 -14.88 2.24 23.40
C PHE A 10 -14.32 3.68 23.42
N ILE A 11 -15.05 4.64 23.97
CA ILE A 11 -14.70 6.06 24.00
C ILE A 11 -13.43 6.38 24.81
N PRO A 12 -13.12 5.72 25.95
CA PRO A 12 -11.94 6.03 26.77
C PRO A 12 -10.61 5.72 26.08
N ILE A 13 -10.57 4.80 25.13
CA ILE A 13 -9.33 4.36 24.47
C ILE A 13 -8.83 5.43 23.50
N ILE A 14 -9.73 6.17 22.88
CA ILE A 14 -9.44 7.22 21.90
C ILE A 14 -8.99 8.53 22.60
N HIS A 15 -9.50 8.78 23.81
CA HIS A 15 -9.20 10.04 24.54
C HIS A 15 -7.80 10.15 25.13
N ARG A 16 -7.05 9.04 25.35
CA ARG A 16 -5.74 9.08 26.01
C ARG A 16 -4.56 9.42 25.11
N LYS A 17 -4.71 9.54 23.77
CA LYS A 17 -3.60 9.93 22.84
C LYS A 17 -3.66 11.39 22.36
N ARG A 18 -4.22 12.31 23.14
CA ARG A 18 -4.52 13.69 22.73
C ARG A 18 -3.37 14.70 22.75
N TYR A 19 -2.12 14.36 22.98
CA TYR A 19 -1.11 15.40 23.29
C TYR A 19 0.05 15.61 22.30
N SER A 20 0.00 15.20 21.04
CA SER A 20 1.07 15.62 20.11
C SER A 20 0.69 15.94 18.66
N PHE A 21 -0.60 15.99 18.29
CA PHE A 21 -0.96 16.18 16.86
C PHE A 21 -1.85 17.38 16.52
N CYS A 22 -2.24 18.19 17.48
CA CYS A 22 -3.10 19.36 17.25
C CYS A 22 -2.34 20.69 17.44
N ARG A 23 -1.49 21.06 16.50
CA ARG A 23 -1.23 22.46 16.16
C ARG A 23 -1.02 22.57 14.66
N ASN A 24 -1.93 23.25 13.99
CA ASN A 24 -1.98 23.66 12.58
C ASN A 24 -2.89 22.84 11.65
N ILE A 25 -4.21 22.93 11.86
CA ILE A 25 -5.19 22.83 10.77
C ILE A 25 -6.25 23.90 11.02
N GLU A 26 -5.95 25.13 10.72
CA GLU A 26 -6.96 26.14 10.42
C GLU A 26 -6.73 26.67 9.02
N LYS A 27 -7.80 26.60 8.23
CA LYS A 27 -8.07 27.19 6.90
C LYS A 27 -7.95 26.26 5.71
N GLY A 28 -9.12 25.83 5.25
CA GLY A 28 -9.36 25.50 3.85
C GLY A 28 -9.95 24.12 3.53
N TRP A 29 -11.14 23.78 4.04
CA TRP A 29 -12.03 22.82 3.38
C TRP A 29 -13.48 23.25 3.63
N ARG A 30 -14.05 23.99 2.70
CA ARG A 30 -15.49 24.16 2.59
C ARG A 30 -15.94 23.37 1.38
N PHE A 31 -16.40 22.19 1.59
CA PHE A 31 -17.52 21.48 0.96
C PHE A 31 -17.39 20.00 1.34
N CYS A 32 -18.24 19.59 2.19
CA CYS A 32 -18.80 18.32 2.61
C CYS A 32 -18.78 18.20 4.14
N MET A 33 -19.96 18.37 4.70
CA MET A 33 -20.35 18.11 6.09
C MET A 33 -19.34 18.55 7.16
N ASN A 34 -19.73 19.53 7.97
CA ASN A 34 -19.08 19.90 9.24
C ASN A 34 -19.19 18.75 10.27
N LEU A 35 -18.55 17.62 9.98
CA LEU A 35 -18.33 16.59 10.96
C LEU A 35 -17.15 17.04 11.82
N SER A 36 -17.35 17.06 13.13
CA SER A 36 -16.23 17.28 14.04
C SER A 36 -15.26 16.08 13.94
N ILE A 37 -13.99 16.27 14.33
CA ILE A 37 -13.02 15.15 14.41
C ILE A 37 -13.59 14.00 15.29
N GLN A 38 -14.42 14.30 16.27
CA GLN A 38 -15.12 13.32 17.08
C GLN A 38 -16.13 12.51 16.28
N ASP A 39 -16.86 13.15 15.37
CA ASP A 39 -17.85 12.48 14.53
C ASP A 39 -17.18 11.56 13.49
N GLU A 40 -16.03 11.97 12.93
CA GLU A 40 -15.24 11.12 12.02
C GLU A 40 -14.70 9.87 12.74
N PHE A 41 -14.21 10.02 13.98
CA PHE A 41 -13.76 8.88 14.78
C PHE A 41 -14.91 7.99 15.22
N HIS A 42 -16.08 8.55 15.47
CA HIS A 42 -17.27 7.78 15.82
C HIS A 42 -17.73 6.93 14.64
N LEU A 43 -17.86 7.52 13.45
CA LEU A 43 -18.18 6.81 12.22
C LEU A 43 -17.18 5.70 11.91
N PHE A 44 -15.88 5.96 12.10
CA PHE A 44 -14.84 4.95 11.92
C PHE A 44 -14.97 3.81 12.94
N ALA A 45 -15.29 4.11 14.20
CA ALA A 45 -15.49 3.10 15.21
C ALA A 45 -16.76 2.26 14.94
N GLU A 46 -17.85 2.88 14.51
CA GLU A 46 -19.07 2.19 14.09
C GLU A 46 -18.83 1.29 12.89
N GLU A 47 -18.09 1.77 11.91
CA GLU A 47 -17.74 1.00 10.72
C GLU A 47 -16.86 -0.22 11.07
N LEU A 48 -15.88 -0.05 11.94
CA LEU A 48 -15.10 -1.17 12.45
C LEU A 48 -15.94 -2.17 13.25
N GLN A 49 -16.89 -1.71 14.06
CA GLN A 49 -17.82 -2.59 14.81
C GLN A 49 -18.70 -3.41 13.88
N ARG A 50 -19.12 -2.84 12.75
CA ARG A 50 -19.93 -3.53 11.75
C ARG A 50 -19.22 -4.78 11.21
N TYR A 51 -17.90 -4.69 10.96
CA TYR A 51 -17.10 -5.80 10.42
C TYR A 51 -16.40 -6.64 11.49
N LEU A 52 -16.13 -6.07 12.64
CA LEU A 52 -15.42 -6.72 13.76
C LEU A 52 -16.30 -6.90 14.99
N SER A 53 -17.59 -7.15 14.79
CA SER A 53 -18.46 -7.45 15.91
C SER A 53 -17.96 -8.67 16.71
N PRO A 54 -18.21 -8.77 18.02
CA PRO A 54 -17.80 -9.91 18.85
C PRO A 54 -18.24 -11.26 18.28
N HIS A 55 -19.42 -11.30 17.65
CA HIS A 55 -19.95 -12.50 17.01
C HIS A 55 -19.09 -12.93 15.80
N ILE A 56 -18.78 -12.01 14.91
CA ILE A 56 -17.94 -12.27 13.73
C ILE A 56 -16.54 -12.71 14.14
N LEU A 57 -15.92 -12.03 15.09
CA LEU A 57 -14.61 -12.41 15.62
C LEU A 57 -14.64 -13.81 16.23
N GLN A 58 -15.67 -14.15 16.98
CA GLN A 58 -15.82 -15.47 17.57
C GLN A 58 -16.00 -16.58 16.51
N GLN A 59 -16.81 -16.33 15.49
CA GLN A 59 -16.99 -17.25 14.36
C GLN A 59 -15.67 -17.50 13.64
N LEU A 60 -14.95 -16.46 13.24
CA LEU A 60 -13.64 -16.58 12.57
C LEU A 60 -12.61 -17.33 13.44
N ALA A 61 -12.62 -17.09 14.75
CA ALA A 61 -11.71 -17.77 15.66
C ALA A 61 -12.04 -19.27 15.81
N GLN A 62 -13.30 -19.65 15.73
CA GLN A 62 -13.72 -21.07 15.71
C GLN A 62 -13.32 -21.74 14.39
N GLU A 63 -13.58 -21.10 13.25
CA GLU A 63 -13.23 -21.59 11.91
C GLU A 63 -11.73 -21.84 11.76
N THR A 64 -10.91 -20.98 12.35
CA THR A 64 -9.44 -21.07 12.30
C THR A 64 -8.84 -21.97 13.38
N GLY A 65 -9.67 -22.48 14.31
CA GLY A 65 -9.22 -23.28 15.43
C GLY A 65 -8.47 -22.52 16.53
N PHE A 66 -8.48 -21.17 16.48
CA PHE A 66 -7.89 -20.33 17.51
C PHE A 66 -8.63 -20.45 18.85
N VAL A 67 -9.96 -20.52 18.79
CA VAL A 67 -10.81 -20.77 19.96
C VAL A 67 -11.50 -22.12 19.80
N LYS A 68 -11.06 -23.11 20.59
CA LYS A 68 -11.65 -24.46 20.62
C LYS A 68 -12.62 -24.65 21.80
N ARG A 69 -12.39 -23.93 22.88
CA ARG A 69 -13.19 -23.96 24.12
C ARG A 69 -13.36 -22.56 24.68
N LYS A 70 -14.42 -22.33 25.45
CA LYS A 70 -14.62 -21.06 26.14
C LYS A 70 -13.47 -20.84 27.12
N SER A 71 -12.74 -19.73 26.98
CA SER A 71 -11.63 -19.34 27.85
C SER A 71 -11.77 -17.86 28.21
N LYS A 72 -11.04 -17.41 29.24
CA LYS A 72 -11.02 -15.99 29.64
C LYS A 72 -10.41 -15.10 28.56
N TYR A 73 -9.42 -15.60 27.80
CA TYR A 73 -8.80 -14.93 26.64
C TYR A 73 -9.37 -15.50 25.35
N GLY A 74 -9.96 -14.68 24.52
CA GLY A 74 -10.65 -15.08 23.30
C GLY A 74 -10.26 -14.30 22.07
N ALA A 75 -11.05 -14.44 21.02
CA ALA A 75 -10.88 -13.78 19.73
C ALA A 75 -10.82 -12.25 19.85
N ARG A 76 -11.71 -11.68 20.63
CA ARG A 76 -11.79 -10.25 20.89
C ARG A 76 -10.51 -9.71 21.52
N ASP A 77 -9.96 -10.43 22.50
CA ASP A 77 -8.76 -10.00 23.23
C ASP A 77 -7.53 -9.98 22.32
N LEU A 78 -7.37 -11.01 21.45
CA LEU A 78 -6.28 -11.02 20.47
C LEU A 78 -6.44 -9.90 19.43
N ALA A 79 -7.63 -9.70 18.91
CA ALA A 79 -7.90 -8.63 17.95
C ALA A 79 -7.65 -7.26 18.59
N ALA A 80 -8.16 -7.04 19.81
CA ALA A 80 -7.93 -5.81 20.56
C ALA A 80 -6.43 -5.56 20.81
N LEU A 81 -5.69 -6.58 21.23
CA LEU A 81 -4.26 -6.48 21.48
C LEU A 81 -3.50 -6.10 20.23
N CYS A 82 -3.72 -6.78 19.11
CA CYS A 82 -2.94 -6.60 17.90
C CYS A 82 -3.35 -5.35 17.10
N ILE A 83 -4.61 -4.94 17.13
CA ILE A 83 -5.14 -3.85 16.30
C ILE A 83 -5.16 -2.52 17.06
N TRP A 84 -5.62 -2.51 18.30
CA TRP A 84 -5.87 -1.27 19.04
C TRP A 84 -4.92 -1.01 20.19
N ILE A 85 -4.61 -2.02 21.01
CA ILE A 85 -3.91 -1.81 22.29
C ILE A 85 -2.44 -1.55 22.04
N SER A 86 -1.80 -2.31 21.16
CA SER A 86 -0.37 -2.19 20.92
C SER A 86 -0.04 -2.14 19.43
N GLN A 87 0.39 -0.96 18.98
CA GLN A 87 1.01 -0.81 17.65
C GLN A 87 2.44 -1.38 17.61
N GLN A 88 2.98 -1.79 18.74
CA GLN A 88 4.34 -2.30 18.91
C GLN A 88 4.33 -3.71 19.52
N VAL A 89 3.31 -4.52 19.21
CA VAL A 89 3.14 -5.87 19.78
C VAL A 89 4.39 -6.74 19.59
N ALA A 90 5.14 -6.55 18.51
CA ALA A 90 6.36 -7.29 18.24
C ALA A 90 7.58 -6.82 19.06
N SER A 91 7.55 -5.62 19.62
CA SER A 91 8.68 -5.03 20.35
C SER A 91 8.41 -4.87 21.85
N ASP A 92 7.16 -4.84 22.27
CA ASP A 92 6.78 -4.76 23.68
C ASP A 92 7.02 -6.09 24.40
N SER A 93 7.42 -6.03 25.68
CA SER A 93 7.54 -7.23 26.50
C SER A 93 6.18 -7.87 26.75
N LEU A 94 6.12 -9.20 26.90
CA LEU A 94 4.89 -9.92 27.22
C LEU A 94 4.20 -9.39 28.49
N THR A 95 4.97 -9.02 29.50
CA THR A 95 4.44 -8.43 30.75
C THR A 95 3.71 -7.10 30.46
N ARG A 96 4.32 -6.24 29.62
CA ARG A 96 3.69 -4.97 29.23
C ARG A 96 2.41 -5.19 28.43
N LEU A 97 2.43 -6.14 27.50
CA LEU A 97 1.24 -6.51 26.71
C LEU A 97 0.11 -7.04 27.61
N CYS A 98 0.42 -7.89 28.60
CA CYS A 98 -0.56 -8.38 29.58
C CYS A 98 -1.16 -7.24 30.41
N SER A 99 -0.32 -6.29 30.86
CA SER A 99 -0.79 -5.12 31.63
C SER A 99 -1.69 -4.21 30.79
N GLN A 100 -1.33 -3.97 29.54
CA GLN A 100 -2.14 -3.18 28.60
C GLN A 100 -3.48 -3.87 28.29
N LEU A 101 -3.45 -5.19 28.06
CA LEU A 101 -4.65 -5.98 27.81
C LEU A 101 -5.59 -5.89 29.03
N TYR A 102 -5.08 -6.12 30.24
CA TYR A 102 -5.89 -6.02 31.46
C TYR A 102 -6.50 -4.64 31.65
N ALA A 103 -5.74 -3.58 31.44
CA ALA A 103 -6.20 -2.21 31.58
C ALA A 103 -7.33 -1.82 30.58
N ASN A 104 -7.38 -2.47 29.42
CA ASN A 104 -8.31 -2.12 28.36
C ASN A 104 -9.48 -3.11 28.21
N THR A 105 -9.28 -4.38 28.55
CA THR A 105 -10.33 -5.42 28.35
C THR A 105 -10.73 -6.14 29.65
N ALA A 106 -10.10 -5.79 30.77
CA ALA A 106 -10.22 -6.51 32.05
C ALA A 106 -9.88 -8.01 31.97
N THR A 107 -9.20 -8.44 30.90
CA THR A 107 -8.77 -9.83 30.68
C THR A 107 -7.41 -10.05 31.31
N LEU A 108 -7.36 -10.82 32.39
CA LEU A 108 -6.13 -11.19 33.07
C LEU A 108 -5.53 -12.47 32.46
N ILE A 109 -4.32 -12.37 31.94
CA ILE A 109 -3.54 -13.49 31.39
C ILE A 109 -2.09 -13.37 31.84
N SER A 110 -1.43 -14.49 32.12
CA SER A 110 0.02 -14.49 32.41
C SER A 110 0.85 -14.29 31.13
N PRO A 111 2.08 -13.77 31.25
CA PRO A 111 2.98 -13.63 30.10
C PRO A 111 3.18 -14.95 29.33
N GLU A 112 3.34 -16.07 30.04
CA GLU A 112 3.47 -17.39 29.41
C GLU A 112 2.17 -17.81 28.72
N GLY A 113 1.03 -17.60 29.37
CA GLY A 113 -0.29 -17.87 28.76
C GLY A 113 -0.51 -17.02 27.51
N LEU A 114 -0.07 -15.77 27.49
CA LEU A 114 -0.14 -14.92 26.29
C LEU A 114 0.79 -15.42 25.19
N ASN A 115 2.03 -15.83 25.55
CA ASN A 115 3.00 -16.37 24.60
C ASN A 115 2.45 -17.59 23.85
N GLN A 116 1.81 -18.51 24.56
CA GLN A 116 1.19 -19.70 23.96
C GLN A 116 0.03 -19.36 22.98
N ARG A 117 -0.57 -18.18 23.13
CA ARG A 117 -1.64 -17.71 22.23
C ARG A 117 -1.10 -17.16 20.90
N PHE A 118 0.17 -16.77 20.81
CA PHE A 118 0.82 -16.39 19.55
C PHE A 118 1.25 -17.64 18.78
N ASN A 119 0.30 -18.35 18.23
CA ASN A 119 0.50 -19.58 17.50
C ASN A 119 -0.07 -19.50 16.07
N ARG A 120 0.10 -20.57 15.29
CA ARG A 120 -0.38 -20.64 13.90
C ARG A 120 -1.87 -20.33 13.74
N CYS A 121 -2.71 -20.79 14.67
CA CYS A 121 -4.14 -20.51 14.63
C CYS A 121 -4.45 -19.02 14.84
N ALA A 122 -3.67 -18.33 15.71
CA ALA A 122 -3.77 -16.88 15.88
C ALA A 122 -3.41 -16.13 14.58
N VAL A 123 -2.36 -16.56 13.89
CA VAL A 123 -1.97 -15.98 12.59
C VAL A 123 -3.09 -16.17 11.57
N LEU A 124 -3.63 -17.38 11.43
CA LEU A 124 -4.74 -17.65 10.52
C LEU A 124 -5.99 -16.82 10.85
N PHE A 125 -6.30 -16.69 12.14
CA PHE A 125 -7.40 -15.83 12.60
C PHE A 125 -7.20 -14.38 12.19
N LEU A 126 -6.04 -13.79 12.47
CA LEU A 126 -5.74 -12.40 12.09
C LEU A 126 -5.72 -12.20 10.56
N GLN A 127 -5.25 -13.17 9.78
CA GLN A 127 -5.34 -13.16 8.33
C GLN A 127 -6.80 -13.13 7.84
N ARG A 128 -7.71 -13.90 8.47
CA ARG A 128 -9.14 -13.88 8.14
C ARG A 128 -9.79 -12.55 8.49
N VAL A 129 -9.47 -11.98 9.66
CA VAL A 129 -9.93 -10.64 10.06
C VAL A 129 -9.49 -9.60 9.05
N PHE A 130 -8.21 -9.59 8.67
CA PHE A 130 -7.68 -8.68 7.66
C PHE A 130 -8.36 -8.84 6.30
N SER A 131 -8.53 -10.09 5.84
CA SER A 131 -9.22 -10.38 4.57
C SER A 131 -10.67 -9.89 4.56
N LEU A 132 -11.36 -10.01 5.69
CA LEU A 132 -12.73 -9.50 5.83
C LEU A 132 -12.78 -7.98 5.74
N LEU A 133 -11.89 -7.27 6.43
CA LEU A 133 -11.82 -5.81 6.40
C LEU A 133 -11.52 -5.28 5.00
N ILE A 134 -10.61 -5.92 4.26
CA ILE A 134 -10.30 -5.49 2.89
C ILE A 134 -11.48 -5.74 1.95
N LYS A 135 -12.13 -6.91 2.04
CA LYS A 135 -13.32 -7.19 1.23
C LYS A 135 -14.44 -6.19 1.46
N SER A 136 -14.66 -5.80 2.71
CA SER A 136 -15.66 -4.79 3.03
C SER A 136 -15.32 -3.44 2.42
N LYS A 137 -14.05 -3.00 2.51
CA LYS A 137 -13.58 -1.76 1.89
C LYS A 137 -13.82 -1.72 0.38
N LEU A 138 -13.72 -2.88 -0.30
CA LEU A 138 -13.99 -2.98 -1.73
C LEU A 138 -15.48 -2.84 -2.07
N ASN A 139 -16.34 -3.40 -1.24
CA ASN A 139 -17.78 -3.30 -1.43
C ASN A 139 -18.31 -1.88 -1.18
N ASP A 140 -17.62 -1.14 -0.31
CA ASP A 140 -17.98 0.25 0.02
C ASP A 140 -17.31 1.28 -0.90
N SER A 141 -16.21 0.90 -1.59
CA SER A 141 -15.56 1.77 -2.57
C SER A 141 -16.44 1.90 -3.82
N SER A 142 -16.70 3.14 -4.19
CA SER A 142 -17.59 3.63 -5.25
C SER A 142 -17.80 2.67 -6.42
N GLN A 143 -19.01 2.63 -6.97
CA GLN A 143 -19.44 1.83 -8.13
C GLN A 143 -18.46 1.87 -9.32
N THR A 144 -17.65 2.91 -9.46
CA THR A 144 -16.68 3.09 -10.54
C THR A 144 -15.54 2.07 -10.48
N SER A 145 -15.01 1.75 -9.29
CA SER A 145 -13.89 0.81 -9.17
C SER A 145 -14.32 -0.64 -9.46
N ASN A 146 -15.55 -1.00 -9.15
CA ASN A 146 -16.08 -2.34 -9.39
C ASN A 146 -16.26 -2.65 -10.89
N GLN A 147 -16.56 -1.66 -11.72
CA GLN A 147 -16.77 -1.85 -13.15
C GLN A 147 -15.48 -2.33 -13.84
N TYR A 148 -14.35 -1.70 -13.56
CA TYR A 148 -13.08 -2.05 -14.22
C TYR A 148 -12.38 -3.26 -13.59
N THR A 149 -12.57 -3.48 -12.29
CA THR A 149 -11.95 -4.62 -11.60
C THR A 149 -12.46 -5.97 -12.06
N SER A 150 -13.70 -6.04 -12.57
CA SER A 150 -14.31 -7.27 -13.08
C SER A 150 -13.63 -7.86 -14.33
N TYR A 151 -12.85 -7.07 -15.07
CA TYR A 151 -12.10 -7.55 -16.23
C TYR A 151 -10.92 -8.45 -15.87
N PHE A 152 -10.42 -8.36 -14.63
CA PHE A 152 -9.22 -9.06 -14.22
C PHE A 152 -9.56 -10.34 -13.46
N GLN A 153 -8.81 -11.41 -13.74
CA GLN A 153 -8.97 -12.70 -13.05
C GLN A 153 -8.65 -12.56 -11.55
N ARG A 154 -7.55 -11.91 -11.23
CA ARG A 154 -7.10 -11.54 -9.88
C ARG A 154 -6.53 -10.14 -9.92
N ILE A 155 -6.69 -9.41 -8.83
CA ILE A 155 -6.00 -8.14 -8.63
C ILE A 155 -4.97 -8.35 -7.52
N ARG A 156 -3.71 -8.40 -7.91
CA ARG A 156 -2.58 -8.75 -7.06
C ARG A 156 -1.86 -7.49 -6.61
N ILE A 157 -1.92 -7.24 -5.31
CA ILE A 157 -1.24 -6.14 -4.66
C ILE A 157 -0.05 -6.69 -3.91
N LEU A 158 1.15 -6.27 -4.29
CA LEU A 158 2.40 -6.60 -3.60
C LEU A 158 2.89 -5.36 -2.85
N ASP A 159 3.08 -5.52 -1.55
CA ASP A 159 3.62 -4.47 -0.69
C ASP A 159 4.55 -5.05 0.39
N ALA A 160 5.42 -4.19 0.93
CA ALA A 160 6.34 -4.57 1.99
C ALA A 160 6.16 -3.68 3.21
N THR A 161 6.24 -4.28 4.37
CA THR A 161 6.34 -3.55 5.62
C THR A 161 7.61 -3.93 6.37
N ILE A 162 8.25 -2.95 7.01
CA ILE A 162 9.48 -3.15 7.79
C ILE A 162 9.22 -2.69 9.21
N PHE A 163 9.60 -3.52 10.17
CA PHE A 163 9.59 -3.15 11.58
C PHE A 163 10.90 -3.54 12.26
N GLN A 164 11.26 -2.75 13.26
CA GLN A 164 12.45 -3.01 14.04
C GLN A 164 12.21 -4.16 15.02
N VAL A 165 13.21 -4.97 15.20
CA VAL A 165 13.25 -6.04 16.21
C VAL A 165 14.44 -5.80 17.14
N PRO A 166 14.50 -6.48 18.31
CA PRO A 166 15.61 -6.34 19.24
C PRO A 166 16.98 -6.58 18.59
N ASN A 167 17.95 -5.76 18.92
CA ASN A 167 19.27 -5.75 18.25
C ASN A 167 20.05 -7.07 18.32
N HIS A 168 19.78 -7.93 19.30
CA HIS A 168 20.41 -9.26 19.37
C HIS A 168 20.02 -10.16 18.16
N LEU A 169 18.96 -9.81 17.41
CA LEU A 169 18.57 -10.50 16.18
C LEU A 169 19.24 -9.93 14.92
N ALA A 170 20.14 -8.94 15.05
CA ALA A 170 20.76 -8.29 13.90
C ALA A 170 21.60 -9.24 13.03
N SER A 171 22.15 -10.32 13.60
CA SER A 171 22.87 -11.36 12.86
C SER A 171 21.97 -12.15 11.91
N ILE A 172 20.68 -12.34 12.27
CA ILE A 172 19.69 -13.09 11.48
C ILE A 172 18.89 -12.12 10.60
N TYR A 173 18.46 -10.99 11.18
CA TYR A 173 17.64 -9.97 10.53
C TYR A 173 18.34 -8.61 10.56
N PRO A 174 19.40 -8.41 9.77
CA PRO A 174 20.01 -7.10 9.66
C PRO A 174 19.01 -6.08 9.09
N GLY A 175 18.91 -4.92 9.78
CA GLY A 175 17.98 -3.84 9.42
C GLY A 175 18.49 -3.00 8.25
N SER A 176 17.61 -2.14 7.72
CA SER A 176 17.94 -1.13 6.73
C SER A 176 18.37 0.16 7.44
N GLY A 177 19.56 0.67 7.15
CA GLY A 177 20.06 1.94 7.69
C GLY A 177 21.58 1.96 7.84
N GLY A 178 22.18 3.14 7.69
CA GLY A 178 23.64 3.32 7.68
C GLY A 178 24.34 3.12 9.02
N CYS A 179 23.61 2.91 10.13
CA CYS A 179 24.21 2.53 11.42
C CYS A 179 24.26 1.00 11.51
N ALA A 180 25.46 0.47 11.47
CA ALA A 180 25.78 -0.93 11.68
C ALA A 180 25.23 -1.40 13.03
N GLN A 181 24.22 -2.21 13.08
CA GLN A 181 23.68 -2.96 14.23
C GLN A 181 22.17 -2.73 14.50
N THR A 182 21.40 -2.17 13.57
CA THR A 182 19.95 -2.23 13.68
C THR A 182 19.45 -3.59 13.19
N ALA A 183 18.52 -4.18 13.91
CA ALA A 183 17.80 -5.36 13.47
C ALA A 183 16.42 -4.99 12.95
N GLY A 184 16.02 -5.57 11.82
CA GLY A 184 14.72 -5.30 11.21
C GLY A 184 14.22 -6.49 10.41
N ILE A 185 12.94 -6.79 10.53
CA ILE A 185 12.25 -7.78 9.69
C ILE A 185 11.46 -7.03 8.65
N LYS A 186 11.60 -7.46 7.41
CA LYS A 186 10.74 -7.06 6.30
C LYS A 186 9.75 -8.19 6.02
N ILE A 187 8.48 -7.85 5.94
CA ILE A 187 7.43 -8.74 5.47
C ILE A 187 7.06 -8.31 4.05
N GLN A 188 7.23 -9.22 3.11
CA GLN A 188 6.70 -9.12 1.76
C GLN A 188 5.36 -9.82 1.73
N LEU A 189 4.32 -9.12 1.33
CA LEU A 189 2.96 -9.63 1.30
C LEU A 189 2.35 -9.39 -0.07
N GLU A 190 1.93 -10.46 -0.74
CA GLU A 190 1.11 -10.39 -1.94
C GLU A 190 -0.32 -10.82 -1.62
N TYR A 191 -1.27 -9.99 -2.01
CA TYR A 191 -2.67 -10.11 -1.68
C TYR A 191 -3.54 -10.06 -2.93
N ASP A 192 -4.47 -11.01 -3.06
CA ASP A 192 -5.49 -10.95 -4.11
C ASP A 192 -6.74 -10.23 -3.59
N LEU A 193 -7.03 -9.10 -4.22
CA LEU A 193 -8.11 -8.24 -3.83
C LEU A 193 -9.49 -8.88 -4.03
N HIS A 194 -9.67 -9.68 -5.10
CA HIS A 194 -10.94 -10.34 -5.39
C HIS A 194 -11.28 -11.45 -4.39
N SER A 195 -10.35 -12.36 -4.14
CA SER A 195 -10.60 -13.48 -3.24
C SER A 195 -10.39 -13.15 -1.77
N GLY A 196 -9.70 -12.04 -1.48
CA GLY A 196 -9.28 -11.70 -0.13
C GLY A 196 -8.23 -12.65 0.44
N LYS A 197 -7.44 -13.32 -0.40
CA LYS A 197 -6.43 -14.30 0.01
C LYS A 197 -5.03 -13.74 -0.08
N PHE A 198 -4.18 -14.15 0.84
CA PHE A 198 -2.74 -13.96 0.70
C PHE A 198 -2.22 -14.96 -0.32
N LEU A 199 -1.54 -14.47 -1.35
CA LEU A 199 -0.93 -15.27 -2.40
C LEU A 199 0.52 -15.61 -2.08
N ASN A 200 1.23 -14.67 -1.46
CA ASN A 200 2.60 -14.85 -1.01
C ASN A 200 2.82 -14.11 0.31
N PHE A 201 3.61 -14.73 1.18
CA PHE A 201 4.06 -14.16 2.44
C PHE A 201 5.50 -14.60 2.67
N GLN A 202 6.41 -13.64 2.73
CA GLN A 202 7.82 -13.89 3.00
C GLN A 202 8.31 -12.99 4.12
N MET A 203 9.08 -13.55 5.04
CA MET A 203 9.82 -12.79 6.05
C MET A 203 11.30 -12.80 5.68
N GLU A 204 11.88 -11.61 5.62
CA GLU A 204 13.27 -11.44 5.21
C GLU A 204 13.96 -10.34 6.04
N PRO A 205 15.29 -10.26 5.97
CA PRO A 205 16.02 -9.15 6.58
C PRO A 205 15.57 -7.79 6.06
N GLY A 206 15.45 -6.82 6.96
CA GLY A 206 14.98 -5.47 6.63
C GLY A 206 15.80 -4.74 5.55
N LYS A 207 17.07 -5.14 5.38
CA LYS A 207 17.98 -4.58 4.34
C LYS A 207 17.71 -5.08 2.92
N ASN A 208 16.93 -6.17 2.75
CA ASN A 208 16.70 -6.77 1.44
C ASN A 208 15.97 -5.82 0.49
N ASN A 209 16.19 -5.99 -0.81
CA ASN A 209 15.62 -5.13 -1.84
C ASN A 209 14.25 -5.66 -2.28
N ASP A 210 13.24 -4.81 -2.31
CA ASP A 210 11.88 -5.14 -2.75
C ASP A 210 11.83 -5.67 -4.19
N LYS A 211 12.75 -5.19 -5.05
CA LYS A 211 12.82 -5.59 -6.46
C LYS A 211 13.04 -7.09 -6.62
N THR A 212 13.89 -7.71 -5.79
CA THR A 212 14.17 -9.16 -5.84
C THR A 212 12.90 -9.95 -5.56
N SER A 213 12.20 -9.62 -4.48
CA SER A 213 10.95 -10.28 -4.10
C SER A 213 9.86 -10.08 -5.17
N GLY A 214 9.84 -8.89 -5.81
CA GLY A 214 8.95 -8.63 -6.94
C GLY A 214 9.19 -9.56 -8.13
N THR A 215 10.46 -9.86 -8.44
CA THR A 215 10.83 -10.79 -9.52
C THR A 215 10.46 -12.23 -9.16
N GLU A 216 10.66 -12.67 -7.93
CA GLU A 216 10.29 -14.02 -7.47
C GLU A 216 8.79 -14.29 -7.56
N CYS A 217 7.95 -13.26 -7.40
CA CYS A 217 6.50 -13.41 -7.54
C CYS A 217 6.04 -13.65 -8.99
N LEU A 218 6.89 -13.43 -10.01
CA LEU A 218 6.52 -13.57 -11.43
C LEU A 218 6.07 -15.00 -11.78
N ASP A 219 6.65 -16.02 -11.15
CA ASP A 219 6.35 -17.42 -11.48
C ASP A 219 4.93 -17.86 -11.06
N THR A 220 4.30 -17.10 -10.19
CA THR A 220 2.92 -17.36 -9.72
C THR A 220 1.85 -16.60 -10.50
N LEU A 221 2.26 -15.76 -11.45
CA LEU A 221 1.37 -14.95 -12.29
C LEU A 221 0.66 -15.82 -13.33
N ARG A 222 -0.57 -15.46 -13.64
CA ARG A 222 -1.41 -16.12 -14.65
C ARG A 222 -1.95 -15.08 -15.64
N PRO A 223 -2.18 -15.47 -16.91
CA PRO A 223 -2.83 -14.59 -17.86
C PRO A 223 -4.15 -14.04 -17.31
N GLY A 224 -4.39 -12.74 -17.52
CA GLY A 224 -5.57 -12.03 -17.01
C GLY A 224 -5.44 -11.53 -15.56
N ASP A 225 -4.35 -11.79 -14.85
CA ASP A 225 -4.05 -11.12 -13.58
C ASP A 225 -3.76 -9.63 -13.81
N LEU A 226 -4.11 -8.77 -12.85
CA LEU A 226 -3.63 -7.39 -12.74
C LEU A 226 -2.64 -7.27 -11.58
N CYS A 227 -1.42 -6.83 -11.86
CA CYS A 227 -0.40 -6.55 -10.85
C CYS A 227 -0.33 -5.06 -10.53
N ILE A 228 -0.55 -4.69 -9.27
CA ILE A 228 -0.39 -3.33 -8.78
C ILE A 228 0.76 -3.31 -7.78
N ARG A 229 1.86 -2.62 -8.15
CA ARG A 229 3.10 -2.63 -7.36
C ARG A 229 3.61 -1.23 -7.07
N ASP A 230 4.28 -1.07 -5.92
CA ASP A 230 4.94 0.18 -5.58
C ASP A 230 6.20 0.43 -6.43
N LEU A 231 6.64 1.68 -6.40
CA LEU A 231 7.85 2.14 -7.07
C LEU A 231 9.12 1.39 -6.60
N GLY A 232 9.11 0.81 -5.39
CA GLY A 232 10.17 -0.07 -4.88
C GLY A 232 10.38 -1.31 -5.73
N TYR A 233 9.30 -1.87 -6.26
CA TYR A 233 9.31 -3.07 -7.11
C TYR A 233 9.50 -2.76 -8.61
N PHE A 234 9.65 -1.49 -8.99
CA PHE A 234 9.72 -1.10 -10.39
C PHE A 234 10.91 -1.71 -11.12
N SER A 235 10.63 -2.50 -12.15
CA SER A 235 11.59 -3.15 -13.04
C SER A 235 10.99 -3.28 -14.44
N LEU A 236 11.58 -2.60 -15.43
CA LEU A 236 11.10 -2.70 -16.80
C LEU A 236 11.19 -4.12 -17.35
N LYS A 237 12.21 -4.89 -16.93
CA LYS A 237 12.33 -6.31 -17.29
C LYS A 237 11.16 -7.14 -16.78
N ASP A 238 10.72 -6.88 -15.55
CA ASP A 238 9.59 -7.63 -14.96
C ASP A 238 8.27 -7.23 -15.63
N LEU A 239 8.09 -5.94 -15.97
CA LEU A 239 6.92 -5.47 -16.70
C LEU A 239 6.83 -6.08 -18.11
N ASP A 240 7.96 -6.19 -18.81
CA ASP A 240 8.05 -6.86 -20.10
C ASP A 240 7.68 -8.37 -20.00
N GLN A 241 8.17 -9.05 -18.97
CA GLN A 241 7.79 -10.44 -18.70
C GLN A 241 6.31 -10.62 -18.34
N MET A 242 5.72 -9.66 -17.63
CA MET A 242 4.28 -9.67 -17.35
C MET A 242 3.49 -9.55 -18.64
N ASP A 243 3.85 -8.59 -19.51
CA ASP A 243 3.20 -8.38 -20.79
C ASP A 243 3.26 -9.64 -21.68
N GLN A 244 4.43 -10.24 -21.82
CA GLN A 244 4.66 -11.48 -22.59
C GLN A 244 3.83 -12.68 -22.06
N ARG A 245 3.46 -12.68 -20.77
CA ARG A 245 2.63 -13.72 -20.13
C ARG A 245 1.13 -13.38 -20.16
N GLY A 246 0.71 -12.29 -20.79
CA GLY A 246 -0.69 -11.84 -20.79
C GLY A 246 -1.18 -11.36 -19.43
N VAL A 247 -0.27 -10.82 -18.61
CA VAL A 247 -0.55 -10.26 -17.29
C VAL A 247 -0.59 -8.74 -17.40
N PHE A 248 -1.65 -8.15 -16.89
CA PHE A 248 -1.79 -6.70 -16.82
C PHE A 248 -1.03 -6.11 -15.64
N TYR A 249 -0.57 -4.87 -15.80
CA TYR A 249 0.09 -4.16 -14.72
C TYR A 249 -0.28 -2.67 -14.71
N VAL A 250 -0.26 -2.09 -13.51
CA VAL A 250 -0.21 -0.64 -13.29
C VAL A 250 0.91 -0.36 -12.30
N SER A 251 1.87 0.45 -12.70
CA SER A 251 2.99 0.87 -11.84
C SER A 251 3.24 2.37 -12.00
N ARG A 252 3.78 2.99 -10.95
CA ARG A 252 4.37 4.33 -11.11
C ARG A 252 5.68 4.23 -11.88
N LEU A 253 5.90 5.18 -12.77
CA LEU A 253 7.17 5.31 -13.50
C LEU A 253 8.17 6.10 -12.66
N LYS A 254 9.41 5.59 -12.54
CA LYS A 254 10.54 6.36 -12.00
C LYS A 254 10.91 7.44 -13.02
N LEU A 255 10.83 8.71 -12.62
CA LEU A 255 11.02 9.88 -13.50
C LEU A 255 12.44 10.02 -14.08
N ASN A 256 13.40 9.20 -13.64
CA ASN A 256 14.72 9.08 -14.23
C ASN A 256 14.78 8.09 -15.41
N ASN A 257 13.70 7.36 -15.70
CA ASN A 257 13.62 6.55 -16.90
C ASN A 257 13.25 7.42 -18.09
N ARG A 258 13.91 7.13 -19.19
CA ARG A 258 13.63 7.76 -20.47
C ARG A 258 12.28 7.28 -21.00
N VAL A 259 11.45 8.21 -21.44
CA VAL A 259 10.21 7.96 -22.17
C VAL A 259 10.37 8.52 -23.55
N ASP A 260 10.15 7.71 -24.56
CA ASP A 260 10.26 8.09 -25.96
C ASP A 260 8.93 7.85 -26.66
N VAL A 261 8.71 8.58 -27.74
CA VAL A 261 7.65 8.36 -28.72
C VAL A 261 8.26 8.03 -30.07
N LYS A 262 7.52 7.36 -30.94
CA LYS A 262 7.97 7.11 -32.31
C LYS A 262 8.18 8.44 -33.02
N ASN A 263 9.30 8.61 -33.68
CA ASN A 263 9.58 9.81 -34.45
C ASN A 263 8.82 9.72 -35.80
N GLU A 264 8.00 10.70 -36.10
CA GLU A 264 7.25 10.79 -37.35
C GLU A 264 8.13 11.10 -38.57
N SER A 265 9.30 11.71 -38.33
CA SER A 265 10.27 12.08 -39.39
C SER A 265 11.66 11.56 -39.05
N PRO A 266 11.89 10.23 -39.14
CA PRO A 266 13.17 9.65 -38.86
C PRO A 266 14.22 10.04 -39.93
N GLU A 267 15.46 10.14 -39.51
CA GLU A 267 16.57 10.40 -40.44
C GLU A 267 16.99 9.12 -41.18
N PHE A 268 17.44 9.29 -42.42
CA PHE A 268 17.93 8.22 -43.27
C PHE A 268 19.42 8.40 -43.56
N PHE A 269 20.10 7.30 -43.77
CA PHE A 269 21.43 7.30 -44.36
C PHE A 269 21.33 7.54 -45.90
N ARG A 270 22.48 7.71 -46.58
CA ARG A 270 22.51 7.90 -48.02
C ARG A 270 22.02 6.71 -48.84
N ASP A 271 22.03 5.53 -48.23
CA ASP A 271 21.54 4.27 -48.80
C ASP A 271 20.06 4.01 -48.50
N GLU A 272 19.32 5.05 -48.07
CA GLU A 272 17.90 5.01 -47.71
C GLU A 272 17.58 4.14 -46.45
N THR A 273 18.59 3.61 -45.75
CA THR A 273 18.37 2.92 -44.48
C THR A 273 18.11 3.91 -43.38
N VAL A 274 17.16 3.58 -42.48
CA VAL A 274 16.78 4.45 -41.37
C VAL A 274 17.87 4.46 -40.29
N LYS A 275 18.26 5.65 -39.85
CA LYS A 275 19.16 5.79 -38.69
C LYS A 275 18.43 5.34 -37.42
N LYS A 276 18.80 4.21 -36.85
CA LYS A 276 18.14 3.63 -35.66
C LYS A 276 17.99 4.62 -34.49
N GLN A 277 18.93 5.55 -34.33
CA GLN A 277 18.89 6.56 -33.28
C GLN A 277 17.77 7.60 -33.47
N SER A 278 17.33 7.85 -34.71
CA SER A 278 16.27 8.81 -35.03
C SER A 278 14.88 8.20 -35.04
N LEU A 279 14.74 6.88 -34.86
CA LEU A 279 13.44 6.20 -34.81
C LEU A 279 12.57 6.67 -33.64
N TYR A 280 13.20 7.15 -32.59
CA TYR A 280 12.51 7.54 -31.37
C TYR A 280 12.94 8.93 -30.91
N ALA A 281 11.96 9.76 -30.55
CA ALA A 281 12.15 11.08 -29.99
C ALA A 281 11.93 11.05 -28.48
N LEU A 282 12.80 11.71 -27.73
CA LEU A 282 12.64 11.83 -26.28
C LEU A 282 11.42 12.70 -25.96
N LEU A 283 10.53 12.19 -25.12
CA LEU A 283 9.41 12.94 -24.59
C LEU A 283 9.87 13.85 -23.45
N ASP A 284 9.61 15.14 -23.55
CA ASP A 284 9.81 16.08 -22.45
C ASP A 284 8.60 16.08 -21.52
N LEU A 285 8.71 15.33 -20.42
CA LEU A 285 7.65 15.23 -19.40
C LEU A 285 7.34 16.57 -18.74
N GLU A 286 8.32 17.49 -18.68
CA GLU A 286 8.12 18.81 -18.10
C GLU A 286 7.27 19.67 -19.03
N HIS A 287 7.56 19.63 -20.34
CA HIS A 287 6.74 20.31 -21.34
C HIS A 287 5.28 19.78 -21.35
N VAL A 288 5.11 18.47 -21.34
CA VAL A 288 3.77 17.84 -21.26
C VAL A 288 3.04 18.25 -20.00
N MET A 289 3.71 18.28 -18.85
CA MET A 289 3.13 18.69 -17.57
C MET A 289 2.50 20.08 -17.65
N TYR A 290 3.15 21.04 -18.30
CA TYR A 290 2.61 22.41 -18.42
C TYR A 290 1.38 22.51 -19.32
N GLN A 291 1.16 21.55 -20.20
CA GLN A 291 -0.03 21.49 -21.06
C GLN A 291 -1.26 20.90 -20.35
N ILE A 292 -1.07 20.17 -19.23
CA ILE A 292 -2.14 19.52 -18.47
C ILE A 292 -2.65 20.48 -17.39
N LYS A 293 -3.95 20.64 -17.22
CA LYS A 293 -4.53 21.41 -16.11
C LYS A 293 -4.37 20.64 -14.79
N PRO A 294 -4.19 21.32 -13.63
CA PRO A 294 -4.17 20.65 -12.33
C PRO A 294 -5.45 19.82 -12.09
N GLY A 295 -5.30 18.56 -11.77
CA GLY A 295 -6.38 17.60 -11.60
C GLY A 295 -6.72 16.78 -12.84
N ASP A 296 -6.19 17.16 -14.01
CA ASP A 296 -6.45 16.46 -15.27
C ASP A 296 -5.41 15.37 -15.54
N THR A 297 -5.74 14.52 -16.50
CA THR A 297 -4.93 13.38 -16.95
C THR A 297 -4.59 13.54 -18.43
N TYR A 298 -3.42 13.09 -18.82
CA TYR A 298 -2.95 13.04 -20.21
C TYR A 298 -2.36 11.66 -20.52
N GLU A 299 -2.62 11.14 -21.70
CA GLU A 299 -2.23 9.79 -22.10
C GLU A 299 -1.35 9.77 -23.33
N ILE A 300 -0.36 8.89 -23.32
CA ILE A 300 0.49 8.54 -24.47
C ILE A 300 0.34 7.02 -24.68
N GLN A 301 -0.46 6.63 -25.65
CA GLN A 301 -0.80 5.23 -25.89
C GLN A 301 0.39 4.41 -26.41
N ASN A 302 1.26 5.00 -27.24
CA ASN A 302 2.40 4.36 -27.90
C ASN A 302 3.72 4.95 -27.40
N ALA A 303 3.96 4.88 -26.10
CA ALA A 303 5.22 5.26 -25.50
C ALA A 303 6.22 4.09 -25.50
N TYR A 304 7.51 4.42 -25.52
CA TYR A 304 8.62 3.47 -25.43
C TYR A 304 9.47 3.82 -24.20
N VAL A 305 9.50 2.94 -23.21
CA VAL A 305 10.11 3.26 -21.92
C VAL A 305 11.45 2.54 -21.73
N GLY A 306 12.43 3.31 -21.24
CA GLY A 306 13.77 2.81 -20.96
C GLY A 306 14.65 2.61 -22.19
N GLN A 307 15.85 2.09 -21.98
CA GLN A 307 16.80 1.82 -23.06
C GLN A 307 16.32 0.68 -23.98
N GLN A 308 15.65 -0.31 -23.43
CA GLN A 308 15.08 -1.45 -24.16
C GLN A 308 13.83 -1.10 -24.95
N LYS A 309 13.33 0.15 -24.86
CA LYS A 309 12.16 0.62 -25.61
C LYS A 309 10.93 -0.27 -25.36
N LEU A 310 10.63 -0.56 -24.08
CA LEU A 310 9.44 -1.31 -23.72
C LEU A 310 8.20 -0.57 -24.22
N PRO A 311 7.42 -1.14 -25.16
CA PRO A 311 6.16 -0.53 -25.60
C PRO A 311 5.20 -0.46 -24.42
N SER A 312 4.63 0.69 -24.19
CA SER A 312 3.81 0.90 -23.01
C SER A 312 2.83 2.05 -23.22
N ARG A 313 1.75 2.00 -22.51
CA ARG A 313 0.83 3.11 -22.33
C ARG A 313 1.30 3.93 -21.12
N VAL A 314 1.55 5.21 -21.30
CA VAL A 314 1.98 6.11 -20.23
C VAL A 314 0.87 7.10 -19.93
N VAL A 315 0.45 7.16 -18.67
CA VAL A 315 -0.61 8.05 -18.19
C VAL A 315 -0.03 9.03 -17.18
N ILE A 316 -0.21 10.31 -17.45
CA ILE A 316 0.30 11.42 -16.64
C ILE A 316 -0.88 12.10 -15.95
N TYR A 317 -0.92 12.06 -14.64
CA TYR A 317 -1.89 12.78 -13.82
C TYR A 317 -1.23 14.00 -13.19
N ARG A 318 -1.73 15.20 -13.50
CA ARG A 318 -1.26 16.42 -12.84
C ARG A 318 -1.97 16.64 -11.53
N LEU A 319 -1.20 16.73 -10.46
CA LEU A 319 -1.71 16.91 -9.11
C LEU A 319 -2.43 18.25 -8.94
N THR A 320 -3.46 18.26 -8.11
CA THR A 320 -4.10 19.49 -7.68
C THR A 320 -3.15 20.33 -6.81
N SER A 321 -3.38 21.64 -6.72
CA SER A 321 -2.55 22.54 -5.91
C SER A 321 -2.41 22.08 -4.45
N THR A 322 -3.47 21.50 -3.88
CA THR A 322 -3.48 20.96 -2.52
C THR A 322 -2.55 19.74 -2.38
N GLN A 323 -2.61 18.83 -3.34
CA GLN A 323 -1.75 17.63 -3.38
C GLN A 323 -0.28 18.02 -3.57
N VAL A 324 0.00 18.99 -4.45
CA VAL A 324 1.35 19.53 -4.68
C VAL A 324 1.90 20.14 -3.40
N HIS A 325 1.12 20.97 -2.70
CA HIS A 325 1.54 21.58 -1.43
C HIS A 325 1.91 20.52 -0.38
N LYS A 326 1.06 19.51 -0.20
CA LYS A 326 1.32 18.39 0.72
C LYS A 326 2.62 17.66 0.36
N ARG A 327 2.85 17.38 -0.93
CA ARG A 327 4.04 16.67 -1.41
C ARG A 327 5.31 17.50 -1.25
N ARG A 328 5.27 18.79 -1.55
CA ARG A 328 6.42 19.70 -1.34
C ARG A 328 6.80 19.83 0.13
N LYS A 329 5.80 19.91 1.03
CA LYS A 329 6.04 19.91 2.47
C LYS A 329 6.74 18.62 2.94
N GLN A 330 6.30 17.47 2.43
CA GLN A 330 6.94 16.19 2.71
C GLN A 330 8.38 16.12 2.15
N GLN A 331 8.60 16.63 0.95
CA GLN A 331 9.92 16.69 0.32
C GLN A 331 10.89 17.54 1.15
N THR A 332 10.47 18.74 1.56
CA THR A 332 11.28 19.62 2.44
C THR A 332 11.60 18.95 3.79
N TYR A 333 10.64 18.21 4.36
CA TYR A 333 10.89 17.44 5.58
C TYR A 333 11.96 16.36 5.36
N VAL A 334 11.91 15.64 4.23
CA VAL A 334 12.91 14.61 3.89
C VAL A 334 14.27 15.24 3.64
N GLU A 335 14.35 16.38 2.93
CA GLU A 335 15.59 17.14 2.72
C GLU A 335 16.26 17.48 4.06
N LYS A 336 15.50 18.05 4.99
CA LYS A 336 16.00 18.40 6.33
C LYS A 336 16.44 17.16 7.13
N LYS A 337 15.63 16.09 7.11
CA LYS A 337 15.91 14.89 7.89
C LYS A 337 17.12 14.10 7.39
N LYS A 338 17.34 14.06 6.06
CA LYS A 338 18.40 13.27 5.43
C LYS A 338 19.62 14.09 5.02
N GLY A 339 19.60 15.41 5.14
CA GLY A 339 20.69 16.29 4.70
C GLY A 339 20.91 16.26 3.18
N VAL A 340 19.86 16.02 2.39
CA VAL A 340 19.91 15.94 0.92
C VAL A 340 19.15 17.11 0.31
N THR A 341 19.51 17.51 -0.91
CA THR A 341 18.78 18.54 -1.66
C THR A 341 18.32 17.95 -2.98
N TYR A 342 17.03 18.08 -3.28
CA TYR A 342 16.48 17.66 -4.57
C TYR A 342 16.81 18.69 -5.66
N SER A 343 17.10 18.20 -6.87
CA SER A 343 17.31 19.09 -8.03
C SER A 343 16.02 19.88 -8.37
N GLU A 344 16.17 21.06 -8.96
CA GLU A 344 15.02 21.86 -9.38
C GLU A 344 14.10 21.13 -10.36
N LYS A 345 14.66 20.34 -11.29
CA LYS A 345 13.87 19.46 -12.16
C LYS A 345 13.06 18.44 -11.36
N SER A 346 13.64 17.81 -10.35
CA SER A 346 12.94 16.87 -9.47
C SER A 346 11.82 17.56 -8.69
N LYS A 347 12.05 18.79 -8.20
CA LYS A 347 11.03 19.58 -7.50
C LYS A 347 9.86 19.94 -8.42
N ARG A 348 10.12 20.35 -9.67
CA ARG A 348 9.05 20.62 -10.66
C ARG A 348 8.25 19.37 -10.99
N LEU A 349 8.92 18.27 -11.28
CA LEU A 349 8.27 17.00 -11.61
C LEU A 349 7.52 16.36 -10.43
N THR A 350 7.63 16.89 -9.19
CA THR A 350 6.74 16.47 -8.09
C THR A 350 5.28 16.84 -8.30
N GLU A 351 4.96 17.69 -9.27
CA GLU A 351 3.59 18.09 -9.59
C GLU A 351 2.81 17.02 -10.37
N ILE A 352 3.48 15.97 -10.84
CA ILE A 352 2.84 14.90 -11.60
C ILE A 352 3.04 13.52 -10.98
N ASN A 353 2.07 12.65 -11.24
CA ASN A 353 2.23 11.21 -11.18
C ASN A 353 2.29 10.67 -12.60
N VAL A 354 3.29 9.85 -12.87
CA VAL A 354 3.42 9.16 -14.15
C VAL A 354 3.21 7.68 -13.92
N TYR A 355 2.26 7.10 -14.62
CA TYR A 355 1.93 5.67 -14.58
C TYR A 355 2.35 5.02 -15.89
N ILE A 356 2.79 3.78 -15.79
CA ILE A 356 3.05 2.89 -16.90
C ILE A 356 2.13 1.69 -16.79
N THR A 357 1.49 1.31 -17.88
CA THR A 357 0.54 0.20 -17.93
C THR A 357 0.50 -0.44 -19.32
N ASN A 358 0.10 -1.70 -19.40
CA ASN A 358 -0.25 -2.41 -20.64
C ASN A 358 -1.76 -2.67 -20.75
N ILE A 359 -2.56 -2.12 -19.84
CA ILE A 359 -4.01 -2.28 -19.91
C ILE A 359 -4.54 -1.47 -21.10
N PRO A 360 -5.30 -2.07 -22.03
CA PRO A 360 -5.94 -1.34 -23.11
C PRO A 360 -6.85 -0.21 -22.62
N TRP A 361 -6.90 0.89 -23.35
CA TRP A 361 -7.73 2.05 -22.99
C TRP A 361 -9.24 1.72 -22.99
N GLU A 362 -9.65 0.73 -23.79
CA GLU A 362 -11.03 0.22 -23.86
C GLU A 362 -11.44 -0.47 -22.55
N ILE A 363 -10.49 -1.06 -21.83
CA ILE A 363 -10.73 -1.72 -20.53
C ILE A 363 -10.70 -0.70 -19.42
N VAL A 364 -9.65 0.14 -19.37
CA VAL A 364 -9.48 1.17 -18.34
C VAL A 364 -9.12 2.50 -18.99
N PRO A 365 -10.08 3.44 -19.10
CA PRO A 365 -9.82 4.80 -19.57
C PRO A 365 -8.75 5.51 -18.71
N MET A 366 -8.06 6.49 -19.28
CA MET A 366 -6.91 7.17 -18.64
C MET A 366 -7.29 7.81 -17.30
N GLU A 367 -8.52 8.30 -17.16
CA GLU A 367 -9.03 8.98 -15.97
C GLU A 367 -9.05 8.03 -14.74
N HIS A 368 -9.22 6.73 -14.98
CA HIS A 368 -9.36 5.71 -13.94
C HIS A 368 -8.05 4.95 -13.61
N VAL A 369 -6.98 5.16 -14.37
CA VAL A 369 -5.68 4.50 -14.09
C VAL A 369 -5.14 4.86 -12.71
N HIS A 370 -5.31 6.12 -12.29
CA HIS A 370 -4.94 6.57 -10.95
C HIS A 370 -5.76 5.86 -9.86
N GLU A 371 -7.06 5.69 -10.08
CA GLU A 371 -7.97 5.00 -9.15
C GLU A 371 -7.59 3.52 -9.00
N ILE A 372 -7.33 2.83 -10.12
CA ILE A 372 -6.84 1.44 -10.13
C ILE A 372 -5.53 1.33 -9.33
N TYR A 373 -4.58 2.23 -9.57
CA TYR A 373 -3.33 2.23 -8.79
C TYR A 373 -3.57 2.48 -7.30
N SER A 374 -4.58 3.28 -6.97
CA SER A 374 -4.91 3.65 -5.58
C SER A 374 -5.57 2.52 -4.79
N LEU A 375 -5.98 1.41 -5.42
CA LEU A 375 -6.44 0.20 -4.72
C LEU A 375 -5.41 -0.39 -3.75
N ARG A 376 -4.16 0.07 -3.83
CA ARG A 376 -3.10 -0.30 -2.88
C ARG A 376 -3.26 0.28 -1.47
N TRP A 377 -4.04 1.37 -1.32
CA TRP A 377 -4.11 2.16 -0.07
C TRP A 377 -5.37 1.92 0.74
#